data_6bd4334c11cd2f116916e14f64471e00
#
_entry.id   6bd4334c11cd2f116916e14f64471e00
#
_cell.length_a   1.000
_cell.length_b   1.000
_cell.length_c   1.000
_cell.angle_alpha   90.00
_cell.angle_beta   90.00
_cell.angle_gamma   90.00
#
_symmetry.space_group_name_H-M   'P 1'
#
loop_
_entity.id
_entity.type
_entity.pdbx_description
1 polymer ?
#
loop_
_entity_poly.entity_id
_entity_poly.type
_entity_poly.pdbx_seq_one_letter_code
_entity_poly.pdbx_strand_id
1 'polypeptide(L)'
;MNILILDMTHGGDILAEECTYNGHRVSCADIYHLAPEERMLELTDMGVHVPHDAAGTYDLVMMPAHCPDSFLDHVDYSYRITFSQAVKELICDDRFRIEVTGAKGKTSLCYLLAHILSHSGMSIFLHTSRGQGPWVNGEHMIERKMSIAPTSLLRLPGGYYDCMITEVSLGGSGSADIAVITNLTEDYGIANNTKKASEAKAEVLTGGINIVHEDEIGIWKRPTGSFVTYGKNIQIENEPGLGTPLHITFDYDGPRRAVLDGGYLSIQYIRSMDLAIEVCRSMKICADDLVYALGTFKGVPGRGELSFSDNVWHITDRNPGVSAMSIRMTLSCLNEMNALSNAFVIVDPVNKKVCEKLDAEEVLRTAKEFGVTVHFKDGTYPIVAPYGTNVIIAFTKEGYQ
;
A
#
# COMPACT_ATOMS: atom_id res chain seq x y z
N MET A 1 12.71 -30.92 -6.18
CA MET A 1 12.21 -30.95 -4.79
C MET A 1 10.72 -31.21 -4.79
N ASN A 2 10.18 -31.77 -3.70
CA ASN A 2 8.75 -31.85 -3.44
C ASN A 2 8.35 -30.63 -2.60
N ILE A 3 7.53 -29.72 -3.14
CA ILE A 3 7.22 -28.43 -2.56
C ILE A 3 5.73 -28.35 -2.22
N LEU A 4 5.40 -27.92 -1.00
CA LEU A 4 4.07 -27.53 -0.61
C LEU A 4 3.98 -25.99 -0.56
N ILE A 5 2.96 -25.44 -1.22
CA ILE A 5 2.62 -24.02 -1.16
C ILE A 5 1.26 -23.90 -0.49
N LEU A 6 1.19 -23.13 0.60
CA LEU A 6 -0.05 -22.85 1.31
C LEU A 6 -0.66 -21.55 0.82
N ASP A 7 -2.00 -21.58 0.61
CA ASP A 7 -2.78 -20.39 0.27
C ASP A 7 -2.68 -19.94 -1.19
N MET A 8 -3.58 -20.44 -2.01
CA MET A 8 -3.75 -19.98 -3.40
C MET A 8 -4.24 -18.54 -3.49
N THR A 9 -5.03 -18.07 -2.51
CA THR A 9 -5.76 -16.80 -2.59
C THR A 9 -4.84 -15.57 -2.52
N HIS A 10 -3.71 -15.68 -1.82
CA HIS A 10 -2.77 -14.57 -1.65
C HIS A 10 -1.50 -14.73 -2.49
N GLY A 11 -1.62 -15.42 -3.65
CA GLY A 11 -0.59 -15.52 -4.67
C GLY A 11 0.29 -16.76 -4.57
N GLY A 12 -0.13 -17.79 -3.83
CA GLY A 12 0.53 -19.09 -3.86
C GLY A 12 0.39 -19.79 -5.22
N ASP A 13 -0.68 -19.52 -5.95
CA ASP A 13 -0.87 -19.95 -7.33
C ASP A 13 0.24 -19.46 -8.27
N ILE A 14 0.74 -18.25 -8.08
CA ILE A 14 1.86 -17.68 -8.84
C ILE A 14 3.15 -18.46 -8.54
N LEU A 15 3.41 -18.74 -7.26
CA LEU A 15 4.58 -19.53 -6.86
C LEU A 15 4.49 -20.98 -7.38
N ALA A 16 3.27 -21.53 -7.41
CA ALA A 16 3.05 -22.89 -7.94
C ALA A 16 3.43 -22.98 -9.42
N GLU A 17 3.03 -22.01 -10.23
CA GLU A 17 3.45 -21.94 -11.64
C GLU A 17 4.98 -21.84 -11.76
N GLU A 18 5.61 -20.86 -11.05
CA GLU A 18 7.06 -20.66 -11.13
C GLU A 18 7.86 -21.87 -10.69
N CYS A 19 7.47 -22.51 -9.57
CA CYS A 19 8.14 -23.70 -9.10
C CYS A 19 7.94 -24.90 -10.05
N THR A 20 6.75 -25.06 -10.64
CA THR A 20 6.48 -26.11 -11.62
C THR A 20 7.28 -25.88 -12.91
N TYR A 21 7.34 -24.64 -13.39
CA TYR A 21 8.14 -24.26 -14.55
C TYR A 21 9.63 -24.57 -14.33
N ASN A 22 10.12 -24.40 -13.11
CA ASN A 22 11.49 -24.74 -12.69
C ASN A 22 11.70 -26.26 -12.43
N GLY A 23 10.72 -27.12 -12.79
CA GLY A 23 10.85 -28.57 -12.75
C GLY A 23 10.69 -29.19 -11.35
N HIS A 24 10.03 -28.50 -10.41
CA HIS A 24 9.72 -29.04 -9.10
C HIS A 24 8.38 -29.80 -9.11
N ARG A 25 8.23 -30.77 -8.20
CA ARG A 25 6.94 -31.39 -7.91
C ARG A 25 6.22 -30.51 -6.90
N VAL A 26 5.05 -29.96 -7.27
CA VAL A 26 4.36 -28.94 -6.50
C VAL A 26 2.98 -29.40 -6.06
N SER A 27 2.69 -29.18 -4.77
CA SER A 27 1.34 -29.18 -4.22
C SER A 27 1.00 -27.75 -3.79
N CYS A 28 -0.15 -27.22 -4.21
CA CYS A 28 -0.62 -25.89 -3.84
C CYS A 28 -1.99 -26.02 -3.16
N ALA A 29 -2.05 -25.85 -1.84
CA ALA A 29 -3.26 -26.08 -1.05
C ALA A 29 -4.15 -24.82 -0.98
N ASP A 30 -5.44 -24.97 -1.30
CA ASP A 30 -6.47 -23.94 -1.13
C ASP A 30 -7.04 -23.96 0.30
N ILE A 31 -6.19 -23.66 1.27
CA ILE A 31 -6.49 -23.75 2.72
C ILE A 31 -7.64 -22.85 3.20
N TYR A 32 -8.05 -21.86 2.42
CA TYR A 32 -9.16 -20.97 2.72
C TYR A 32 -10.43 -21.30 1.92
N HIS A 33 -10.38 -22.26 1.01
CA HIS A 33 -11.48 -22.68 0.12
C HIS A 33 -12.08 -21.50 -0.66
N LEU A 34 -11.24 -20.62 -1.16
CA LEU A 34 -11.61 -19.38 -1.85
C LEU A 34 -11.06 -19.30 -3.27
N ALA A 35 -10.21 -20.23 -3.68
CA ALA A 35 -9.64 -20.24 -5.02
C ALA A 35 -10.73 -20.47 -6.09
N PRO A 36 -10.72 -19.75 -7.21
CA PRO A 36 -11.62 -19.98 -8.32
C PRO A 36 -11.39 -21.40 -8.90
N GLU A 37 -12.47 -22.13 -9.19
CA GLU A 37 -12.38 -23.48 -9.74
C GLU A 37 -11.61 -23.52 -11.06
N GLU A 38 -11.81 -22.53 -11.93
CA GLU A 38 -11.06 -22.37 -13.18
C GLU A 38 -9.55 -22.33 -12.92
N ARG A 39 -9.11 -21.56 -11.89
CA ARG A 39 -7.71 -21.45 -11.54
C ARG A 39 -7.11 -22.73 -10.99
N MET A 40 -7.89 -23.48 -10.21
CA MET A 40 -7.48 -24.80 -9.71
C MET A 40 -7.29 -25.80 -10.86
N LEU A 41 -8.18 -25.77 -11.87
CA LEU A 41 -8.06 -26.61 -13.07
C LEU A 41 -6.81 -26.24 -13.89
N GLU A 42 -6.56 -24.94 -14.13
CA GLU A 42 -5.36 -24.48 -14.84
C GLU A 42 -4.07 -25.02 -14.19
N LEU A 43 -3.95 -24.90 -12.87
CA LEU A 43 -2.78 -25.43 -12.15
C LEU A 43 -2.68 -26.95 -12.23
N THR A 44 -3.82 -27.66 -12.18
CA THR A 44 -3.85 -29.11 -12.30
C THR A 44 -3.39 -29.55 -13.69
N ASP A 45 -3.81 -28.87 -14.76
CA ASP A 45 -3.38 -29.12 -16.13
C ASP A 45 -1.87 -28.89 -16.31
N MET A 46 -1.28 -27.97 -15.52
CA MET A 46 0.17 -27.76 -15.46
C MET A 46 0.93 -28.83 -14.66
N GLY A 47 0.20 -29.77 -14.02
CA GLY A 47 0.79 -30.84 -13.21
C GLY A 47 0.95 -30.50 -11.72
N VAL A 48 0.36 -29.41 -11.24
CA VAL A 48 0.30 -29.07 -9.82
C VAL A 48 -0.80 -29.90 -9.13
N HIS A 49 -0.48 -30.52 -8.01
CA HIS A 49 -1.49 -31.14 -7.15
C HIS A 49 -2.17 -30.04 -6.31
N VAL A 50 -3.51 -29.94 -6.39
CA VAL A 50 -4.28 -28.88 -5.71
C VAL A 50 -5.22 -29.50 -4.66
N PRO A 51 -4.74 -29.79 -3.44
CA PRO A 51 -5.59 -30.26 -2.34
C PRO A 51 -6.27 -29.09 -1.62
N HIS A 52 -7.40 -29.36 -0.97
CA HIS A 52 -8.04 -28.41 -0.05
C HIS A 52 -7.29 -28.31 1.28
N ASP A 53 -6.80 -29.44 1.80
CA ASP A 53 -6.09 -29.51 3.07
C ASP A 53 -4.61 -29.85 2.83
N ALA A 54 -3.75 -29.26 3.66
CA ALA A 54 -2.33 -29.54 3.61
C ALA A 54 -2.01 -30.78 4.45
N ALA A 55 -1.44 -31.81 3.80
CA ALA A 55 -0.98 -33.03 4.47
C ALA A 55 0.12 -33.72 3.67
N GLY A 56 0.99 -34.46 4.36
CA GLY A 56 2.04 -35.26 3.72
C GLY A 56 3.45 -34.80 4.05
N THR A 57 4.44 -35.29 3.27
CA THR A 57 5.87 -35.00 3.50
C THR A 57 6.46 -34.23 2.33
N TYR A 58 7.17 -33.14 2.64
CA TYR A 58 7.72 -32.20 1.68
C TYR A 58 9.16 -31.82 2.01
N ASP A 59 9.94 -31.51 0.97
CA ASP A 59 11.28 -30.96 1.14
C ASP A 59 11.22 -29.50 1.61
N LEU A 60 10.25 -28.75 1.06
CA LEU A 60 10.09 -27.33 1.30
C LEU A 60 8.60 -26.95 1.42
N VAL A 61 8.29 -26.12 2.42
CA VAL A 61 7.00 -25.46 2.55
C VAL A 61 7.17 -23.97 2.29
N MET A 62 6.32 -23.42 1.42
CA MET A 62 6.19 -21.96 1.17
C MET A 62 4.84 -21.51 1.70
N MET A 63 4.80 -20.45 2.53
CA MET A 63 3.57 -19.94 3.11
C MET A 63 3.62 -18.44 3.28
N PRO A 64 2.47 -17.72 3.16
CA PRO A 64 2.46 -16.28 3.43
C PRO A 64 2.71 -15.99 4.91
N ALA A 65 3.31 -14.86 5.21
CA ALA A 65 3.69 -14.48 6.58
C ALA A 65 2.49 -14.43 7.55
N HIS A 66 1.28 -14.15 7.02
CA HIS A 66 0.03 -14.07 7.80
C HIS A 66 -0.67 -15.42 8.01
N CYS A 67 -0.16 -16.49 7.40
CA CYS A 67 -0.74 -17.82 7.54
C CYS A 67 -0.42 -18.41 8.93
N PRO A 68 -1.43 -18.90 9.67
CA PRO A 68 -1.22 -19.58 10.93
C PRO A 68 -0.49 -20.91 10.79
N ASP A 69 0.39 -21.22 11.73
CA ASP A 69 1.16 -22.47 11.75
C ASP A 69 0.27 -23.73 11.91
N SER A 70 -0.98 -23.58 12.40
CA SER A 70 -1.95 -24.70 12.52
C SER A 70 -2.30 -25.39 11.21
N PHE A 71 -2.11 -24.72 10.06
CA PHE A 71 -2.26 -25.39 8.76
C PHE A 71 -1.16 -26.41 8.44
N LEU A 72 -0.13 -26.49 9.29
CA LEU A 72 0.97 -27.46 9.16
C LEU A 72 0.85 -28.65 10.11
N ASP A 73 -0.22 -28.79 10.88
CA ASP A 73 -0.38 -29.84 11.92
C ASP A 73 -0.27 -31.28 11.35
N HIS A 74 -0.54 -31.46 10.04
CA HIS A 74 -0.46 -32.74 9.34
C HIS A 74 0.61 -32.77 8.22
N VAL A 75 1.60 -31.85 8.31
CA VAL A 75 2.64 -31.70 7.30
C VAL A 75 4.03 -31.94 7.92
N ASP A 76 4.74 -32.92 7.38
CA ASP A 76 6.17 -33.12 7.65
C ASP A 76 7.00 -32.37 6.62
N TYR A 77 8.00 -31.58 7.04
CA TYR A 77 8.83 -30.83 6.11
C TYR A 77 10.26 -30.64 6.62
N SER A 78 11.20 -30.50 5.66
CA SER A 78 12.61 -30.26 5.97
C SER A 78 12.89 -28.76 6.18
N TYR A 79 12.31 -27.90 5.33
CA TYR A 79 12.50 -26.46 5.34
C TYR A 79 11.18 -25.72 5.18
N ARG A 80 11.13 -24.49 5.74
CA ARG A 80 10.00 -23.58 5.60
C ARG A 80 10.51 -22.18 5.28
N ILE A 81 9.90 -21.53 4.28
CA ILE A 81 10.16 -20.15 3.91
C ILE A 81 8.85 -19.37 3.72
N THR A 82 8.94 -18.05 3.81
CA THR A 82 7.82 -17.16 3.49
C THR A 82 7.70 -16.95 1.98
N PHE A 83 6.55 -16.41 1.53
CA PHE A 83 6.39 -16.00 0.13
C PHE A 83 7.40 -14.93 -0.28
N SER A 84 7.73 -13.98 0.60
CA SER A 84 8.77 -12.98 0.34
C SER A 84 10.14 -13.63 0.11
N GLN A 85 10.51 -14.61 0.94
CA GLN A 85 11.76 -15.34 0.77
C GLN A 85 11.76 -16.16 -0.53
N ALA A 86 10.63 -16.78 -0.88
CA ALA A 86 10.51 -17.48 -2.16
C ALA A 86 10.64 -16.52 -3.35
N VAL A 87 10.00 -15.35 -3.29
CA VAL A 87 10.11 -14.31 -4.31
C VAL A 87 11.56 -13.86 -4.48
N LYS A 88 12.29 -13.67 -3.38
CA LYS A 88 13.72 -13.29 -3.43
C LYS A 88 14.56 -14.25 -4.25
N GLU A 89 14.28 -15.55 -4.14
CA GLU A 89 15.04 -16.59 -4.87
C GLU A 89 14.59 -16.74 -6.33
N LEU A 90 13.36 -16.34 -6.65
CA LEU A 90 12.75 -16.56 -7.97
C LEU A 90 12.75 -15.31 -8.86
N ILE A 91 12.86 -14.11 -8.28
CA ILE A 91 12.79 -12.88 -9.05
C ILE A 91 14.05 -12.68 -9.88
N CYS A 92 13.88 -12.59 -11.21
CA CYS A 92 14.94 -12.37 -12.18
C CYS A 92 14.71 -11.03 -12.89
N ASP A 93 14.74 -9.92 -12.15
CA ASP A 93 14.50 -8.57 -12.67
C ASP A 93 15.61 -7.63 -12.20
N ASP A 94 16.45 -7.18 -13.12
CA ASP A 94 17.64 -6.32 -12.87
C ASP A 94 17.31 -4.83 -13.06
N ARG A 95 16.07 -4.47 -13.39
CA ARG A 95 15.65 -3.06 -13.49
C ARG A 95 15.69 -2.42 -12.10
N PHE A 96 15.98 -1.12 -12.07
CA PHE A 96 15.96 -0.37 -10.83
C PHE A 96 14.56 -0.45 -10.19
N ARG A 97 14.51 -0.91 -8.94
CA ARG A 97 13.25 -1.21 -8.27
C ARG A 97 13.16 -0.54 -6.91
N ILE A 98 12.03 0.16 -6.69
CA ILE A 98 11.62 0.73 -5.40
C ILE A 98 10.46 -0.10 -4.89
N GLU A 99 10.62 -0.77 -3.75
CA GLU A 99 9.56 -1.53 -3.08
C GLU A 99 9.05 -0.78 -1.86
N VAL A 100 7.73 -0.56 -1.80
CA VAL A 100 7.09 0.25 -0.77
C VAL A 100 6.12 -0.60 0.06
N THR A 101 6.40 -0.74 1.35
CA THR A 101 5.48 -1.35 2.33
C THR A 101 5.18 -0.39 3.49
N GLY A 102 4.40 -0.83 4.47
CA GLY A 102 4.04 -0.05 5.65
C GLY A 102 2.55 -0.16 5.98
N ALA A 103 2.11 0.50 7.06
CA ALA A 103 0.70 0.46 7.48
C ALA A 103 -0.18 1.36 6.59
N LYS A 104 0.15 2.64 6.48
CA LYS A 104 -0.62 3.65 5.73
C LYS A 104 0.28 4.42 4.76
N GLY A 105 -0.30 5.03 3.72
CA GLY A 105 0.41 5.93 2.79
C GLY A 105 1.18 5.25 1.65
N LYS A 106 1.21 3.93 1.54
CA LYS A 106 1.92 3.20 0.48
C LYS A 106 1.56 3.68 -0.93
N THR A 107 0.28 3.58 -1.30
CA THR A 107 -0.22 4.00 -2.62
C THR A 107 0.06 5.47 -2.89
N SER A 108 -0.15 6.33 -1.87
CA SER A 108 0.10 7.78 -1.99
C SER A 108 1.56 8.08 -2.28
N LEU A 109 2.48 7.40 -1.61
CA LEU A 109 3.90 7.51 -1.87
C LEU A 109 4.28 7.00 -3.26
N CYS A 110 3.78 5.83 -3.67
CA CYS A 110 4.07 5.26 -4.98
C CYS A 110 3.66 6.21 -6.12
N TYR A 111 2.47 6.81 -6.03
CA TYR A 111 1.99 7.80 -7.01
C TYR A 111 2.84 9.07 -6.99
N LEU A 112 3.19 9.58 -5.81
CA LEU A 112 4.03 10.76 -5.67
C LEU A 112 5.43 10.51 -6.27
N LEU A 113 6.05 9.37 -5.97
CA LEU A 113 7.34 8.99 -6.55
C LEU A 113 7.25 8.84 -8.08
N ALA A 114 6.21 8.19 -8.59
CA ALA A 114 6.02 8.05 -10.03
C ALA A 114 5.91 9.43 -10.70
N HIS A 115 5.17 10.36 -10.09
CA HIS A 115 5.06 11.72 -10.58
C HIS A 115 6.41 12.45 -10.57
N ILE A 116 7.15 12.43 -9.46
CA ILE A 116 8.44 13.11 -9.34
C ILE A 116 9.48 12.53 -10.33
N LEU A 117 9.64 11.21 -10.34
CA LEU A 117 10.66 10.56 -11.17
C LEU A 117 10.34 10.68 -12.67
N SER A 118 9.06 10.68 -13.04
CA SER A 118 8.64 10.96 -14.41
C SER A 118 8.98 12.39 -14.83
N HIS A 119 8.82 13.38 -13.96
CA HIS A 119 9.24 14.77 -14.24
C HIS A 119 10.76 14.91 -14.39
N SER A 120 11.53 14.06 -13.76
CA SER A 120 12.98 13.98 -13.95
C SER A 120 13.40 13.22 -15.21
N GLY A 121 12.46 12.88 -16.09
CA GLY A 121 12.68 12.27 -17.39
C GLY A 121 12.76 10.73 -17.37
N MET A 122 12.46 10.07 -16.25
CA MET A 122 12.48 8.62 -16.14
C MET A 122 11.18 7.99 -16.67
N SER A 123 11.30 6.88 -17.37
CA SER A 123 10.16 6.01 -17.70
C SER A 123 9.81 5.12 -16.51
N ILE A 124 8.57 5.21 -16.02
CA ILE A 124 8.14 4.57 -14.77
C ILE A 124 7.08 3.53 -15.05
N PHE A 125 7.26 2.33 -14.47
CA PHE A 125 6.19 1.37 -14.28
C PHE A 125 5.73 1.37 -12.83
N LEU A 126 4.41 1.43 -12.63
CA LEU A 126 3.80 1.53 -11.32
C LEU A 126 2.90 0.32 -11.05
N HIS A 127 3.15 -0.37 -9.91
CA HIS A 127 2.29 -1.41 -9.39
C HIS A 127 1.79 -1.02 -7.99
N THR A 128 0.47 -0.94 -7.84
CA THR A 128 -0.19 -0.54 -6.57
C THR A 128 -1.47 -1.33 -6.34
N SER A 129 -2.11 -1.11 -5.20
CA SER A 129 -3.44 -1.66 -4.89
C SER A 129 -4.54 -1.23 -5.89
N ARG A 130 -4.27 -0.26 -6.76
CA ARG A 130 -5.19 0.17 -7.83
C ARG A 130 -4.99 -0.63 -9.12
N GLY A 131 -3.86 -1.27 -9.27
CA GLY A 131 -3.45 -2.05 -10.45
C GLY A 131 -2.01 -1.76 -10.83
N GLN A 132 -1.62 -2.26 -12.00
CA GLN A 132 -0.29 -2.07 -12.57
C GLN A 132 -0.36 -1.50 -13.99
N GLY A 133 0.64 -0.73 -14.37
CA GLY A 133 0.79 -0.14 -15.69
C GLY A 133 1.80 1.01 -15.71
N PRO A 134 2.12 1.56 -16.88
CA PRO A 134 3.05 2.68 -17.01
C PRO A 134 2.48 3.98 -16.44
N TRP A 135 3.39 4.85 -16.02
CA TRP A 135 3.06 6.25 -15.69
C TRP A 135 3.27 7.10 -16.95
N VAL A 136 2.20 7.68 -17.48
CA VAL A 136 2.21 8.43 -18.74
C VAL A 136 1.50 9.77 -18.57
N ASN A 137 2.15 10.86 -18.95
CA ASN A 137 1.58 12.22 -18.91
C ASN A 137 0.98 12.63 -17.56
N GLY A 138 1.61 12.20 -16.46
CA GLY A 138 1.15 12.51 -15.11
C GLY A 138 0.06 11.58 -14.57
N GLU A 139 -0.29 10.52 -15.27
CA GLU A 139 -1.35 9.59 -14.91
C GLU A 139 -0.87 8.12 -14.90
N HIS A 140 -1.42 7.32 -14.00
CA HIS A 140 -1.23 5.88 -13.96
C HIS A 140 -2.17 5.19 -14.94
N MET A 141 -1.63 4.70 -16.05
CA MET A 141 -2.37 3.94 -17.06
C MET A 141 -2.52 2.49 -16.61
N ILE A 142 -3.61 2.20 -15.89
CA ILE A 142 -3.85 0.86 -15.35
C ILE A 142 -4.18 -0.11 -16.48
N GLU A 143 -3.26 -1.03 -16.76
CA GLU A 143 -3.39 -2.09 -17.78
C GLU A 143 -3.96 -3.38 -17.18
N ARG A 144 -3.61 -3.68 -15.93
CA ARG A 144 -4.03 -4.90 -15.25
C ARG A 144 -4.28 -4.65 -13.78
N LYS A 145 -5.35 -5.25 -13.24
CA LYS A 145 -5.56 -5.33 -11.79
C LYS A 145 -4.86 -6.57 -11.24
N MET A 146 -4.12 -6.38 -10.17
CA MET A 146 -3.36 -7.43 -9.50
C MET A 146 -3.25 -7.15 -8.02
N SER A 147 -3.18 -8.19 -7.21
CA SER A 147 -2.87 -8.12 -5.78
C SER A 147 -1.50 -7.48 -5.55
N ILE A 148 -1.34 -6.84 -4.39
CA ILE A 148 -0.05 -6.32 -3.90
C ILE A 148 0.64 -7.30 -2.94
N ALA A 149 0.33 -8.60 -3.03
CA ALA A 149 1.08 -9.64 -2.33
C ALA A 149 2.53 -9.71 -2.85
N PRO A 150 3.51 -10.15 -2.06
CA PRO A 150 4.90 -10.25 -2.52
C PRO A 150 5.07 -11.01 -3.84
N THR A 151 4.28 -12.05 -4.04
CA THR A 151 4.33 -12.90 -5.25
C THR A 151 3.98 -12.17 -6.54
N SER A 152 3.23 -11.07 -6.46
CA SER A 152 2.93 -10.24 -7.64
C SER A 152 4.18 -9.65 -8.30
N LEU A 153 5.27 -9.53 -7.57
CA LEU A 153 6.56 -9.08 -8.10
C LEU A 153 7.12 -10.04 -9.17
N LEU A 154 6.71 -11.32 -9.16
CA LEU A 154 7.06 -12.30 -10.19
C LEU A 154 6.24 -12.11 -11.50
N ARG A 155 5.27 -11.24 -11.49
CA ARG A 155 4.36 -10.94 -12.63
C ARG A 155 4.51 -9.51 -13.17
N LEU A 156 5.60 -8.85 -12.82
CA LEU A 156 5.93 -7.56 -13.42
C LEU A 156 6.19 -7.75 -14.93
N PRO A 157 5.66 -6.86 -15.78
CA PRO A 157 5.78 -7.04 -17.22
C PRO A 157 7.23 -6.88 -17.67
N GLY A 158 7.57 -7.54 -18.76
CA GLY A 158 8.77 -7.24 -19.52
C GLY A 158 8.73 -5.81 -20.11
N GLY A 159 9.82 -5.40 -20.74
CA GLY A 159 9.94 -4.08 -21.37
C GLY A 159 10.92 -3.17 -20.66
N TYR A 160 11.19 -2.02 -21.29
CA TYR A 160 12.16 -1.07 -20.78
C TYR A 160 11.46 -0.02 -19.93
N TYR A 161 11.83 0.03 -18.65
CA TYR A 161 11.48 1.09 -17.72
C TYR A 161 12.72 1.45 -16.92
N ASP A 162 12.96 2.75 -16.69
CA ASP A 162 14.09 3.22 -15.90
C ASP A 162 13.90 2.90 -14.42
N CYS A 163 12.65 2.84 -13.95
CA CYS A 163 12.34 2.49 -12.57
C CYS A 163 10.98 1.77 -12.44
N MET A 164 10.99 0.71 -11.66
CA MET A 164 9.79 -0.03 -11.24
C MET A 164 9.44 0.38 -9.81
N ILE A 165 8.27 1.00 -9.61
CA ILE A 165 7.76 1.36 -8.28
C ILE A 165 6.66 0.39 -7.90
N THR A 166 6.85 -0.37 -6.83
CA THR A 166 5.94 -1.44 -6.43
C THR A 166 5.46 -1.29 -4.99
N GLU A 167 4.14 -1.24 -4.82
CA GLU A 167 3.50 -1.35 -3.52
C GLU A 167 3.41 -2.83 -3.11
N VAL A 168 3.84 -3.17 -1.89
CA VAL A 168 3.73 -4.51 -1.32
C VAL A 168 3.01 -4.46 0.02
N SER A 169 2.08 -5.38 0.27
CA SER A 169 1.25 -5.37 1.48
C SER A 169 2.01 -5.82 2.73
N LEU A 170 2.53 -7.04 2.70
CA LEU A 170 3.26 -7.68 3.80
C LEU A 170 4.54 -8.31 3.25
N GLY A 171 5.67 -7.70 3.51
CA GLY A 171 6.96 -8.14 3.01
C GLY A 171 7.44 -7.38 1.78
N GLY A 172 8.16 -8.04 0.91
CA GLY A 172 8.76 -7.57 -0.32
C GLY A 172 9.69 -8.65 -0.88
N SER A 173 10.50 -8.34 -1.90
CA SER A 173 11.49 -9.29 -2.40
C SER A 173 12.77 -9.35 -1.54
N GLY A 174 13.04 -8.32 -0.72
CA GLY A 174 14.33 -8.18 -0.03
C GLY A 174 15.54 -8.01 -0.96
N SER A 175 15.29 -7.67 -2.24
CA SER A 175 16.31 -7.50 -3.29
C SER A 175 16.12 -6.23 -4.12
N ALA A 176 15.25 -5.31 -3.72
CA ALA A 176 15.09 -4.02 -4.37
C ALA A 176 16.33 -3.13 -4.19
N ASP A 177 16.53 -2.14 -5.07
CA ASP A 177 17.58 -1.13 -4.92
C ASP A 177 17.27 -0.20 -3.74
N ILE A 178 15.98 0.19 -3.62
CA ILE A 178 15.46 0.97 -2.50
C ILE A 178 14.25 0.26 -1.91
N ALA A 179 14.33 -0.04 -0.62
CA ALA A 179 13.20 -0.51 0.17
C ALA A 179 12.66 0.61 1.05
N VAL A 180 11.35 0.76 1.08
CA VAL A 180 10.67 1.84 1.81
C VAL A 180 9.62 1.29 2.75
N ILE A 181 9.69 1.66 4.03
CA ILE A 181 8.63 1.40 4.99
C ILE A 181 7.97 2.73 5.37
N THR A 182 6.72 2.93 4.94
CA THR A 182 6.04 4.22 5.12
C THR A 182 5.78 4.57 6.57
N ASN A 183 5.36 3.62 7.37
CA ASN A 183 5.17 3.77 8.82
C ASN A 183 4.65 2.47 9.44
N LEU A 184 4.70 2.44 10.78
CA LEU A 184 4.14 1.40 11.64
C LEU A 184 3.05 1.97 12.57
N THR A 185 2.22 2.88 12.07
CA THR A 185 1.14 3.52 12.85
C THR A 185 0.22 2.48 13.51
N GLU A 186 0.04 1.35 12.84
CA GLU A 186 -0.66 0.17 13.37
C GLU A 186 0.23 -1.06 13.16
N ASP A 187 0.74 -1.62 14.26
CA ASP A 187 1.43 -2.91 14.24
C ASP A 187 0.45 -4.02 14.64
N TYR A 188 -0.49 -4.29 13.74
CA TYR A 188 -1.55 -5.27 13.97
C TYR A 188 -1.03 -6.71 14.01
N GLY A 189 -1.79 -7.58 14.68
CA GLY A 189 -1.50 -9.01 14.72
C GLY A 189 -1.84 -9.68 13.39
N ILE A 190 -0.98 -10.62 12.97
CA ILE A 190 -1.18 -11.52 11.84
C ILE A 190 -1.05 -12.97 12.31
N ALA A 191 -1.38 -13.94 11.46
CA ALA A 191 -1.30 -15.37 11.79
C ALA A 191 -2.05 -15.71 13.11
N ASN A 192 -3.32 -15.32 13.21
CA ASN A 192 -4.14 -15.47 14.43
C ASN A 192 -3.50 -14.78 15.65
N ASN A 193 -2.90 -13.60 15.48
CA ASN A 193 -2.20 -12.82 16.50
C ASN A 193 -0.94 -13.48 17.10
N THR A 194 -0.39 -14.51 16.43
CA THR A 194 0.87 -15.12 16.87
C THR A 194 2.11 -14.36 16.39
N LYS A 195 1.95 -13.49 15.39
CA LYS A 195 3.00 -12.63 14.81
C LYS A 195 2.51 -11.20 14.68
N LYS A 196 3.44 -10.26 14.49
CA LYS A 196 3.16 -8.85 14.21
C LYS A 196 3.37 -8.53 12.73
N ALA A 197 2.62 -7.57 12.22
CA ALA A 197 2.76 -7.10 10.83
C ALA A 197 4.17 -6.56 10.55
N SER A 198 4.83 -5.95 11.55
CA SER A 198 6.22 -5.48 11.46
C SER A 198 7.20 -6.59 11.09
N GLU A 199 7.01 -7.81 11.63
CA GLU A 199 7.87 -8.95 11.33
C GLU A 199 7.84 -9.30 9.84
N ALA A 200 6.63 -9.34 9.26
CA ALA A 200 6.44 -9.60 7.83
C ALA A 200 6.95 -8.44 6.96
N LYS A 201 6.67 -7.19 7.36
CA LYS A 201 7.11 -6.01 6.63
C LYS A 201 8.62 -5.86 6.59
N ALA A 202 9.33 -6.35 7.61
CA ALA A 202 10.79 -6.36 7.64
C ALA A 202 11.42 -7.18 6.49
N GLU A 203 10.67 -8.07 5.84
CA GLU A 203 11.15 -8.86 4.69
C GLU A 203 11.33 -8.02 3.41
N VAL A 204 10.86 -6.76 3.37
CA VAL A 204 11.18 -5.83 2.29
C VAL A 204 12.63 -5.33 2.35
N LEU A 205 13.24 -5.34 3.54
CA LEU A 205 14.57 -4.75 3.75
C LEU A 205 15.62 -5.41 2.87
N THR A 206 16.40 -4.58 2.19
CA THR A 206 17.35 -4.96 1.16
C THR A 206 18.79 -4.73 1.59
N GLY A 207 19.74 -5.32 0.86
CA GLY A 207 21.16 -4.99 0.95
C GLY A 207 21.54 -3.60 0.42
N GLY A 208 20.63 -2.93 -0.33
CA GLY A 208 20.77 -1.58 -0.85
C GLY A 208 20.40 -0.51 0.18
N ILE A 209 19.48 0.40 -0.21
CA ILE A 209 19.03 1.52 0.63
C ILE A 209 17.69 1.18 1.26
N ASN A 210 17.59 1.37 2.58
CA ASN A 210 16.36 1.18 3.34
C ASN A 210 15.91 2.52 3.93
N ILE A 211 14.71 2.99 3.58
CA ILE A 211 14.18 4.28 4.04
C ILE A 211 13.04 4.01 5.03
N VAL A 212 13.19 4.50 6.26
CA VAL A 212 12.27 4.24 7.37
C VAL A 212 12.05 5.51 8.18
N HIS A 213 10.97 5.54 8.98
CA HIS A 213 10.72 6.68 9.87
C HIS A 213 11.79 6.73 10.98
N GLU A 214 12.23 7.94 11.36
CA GLU A 214 13.28 8.13 12.36
C GLU A 214 12.94 7.51 13.72
N ASP A 215 11.69 7.63 14.17
CA ASP A 215 11.25 7.05 15.44
C ASP A 215 11.15 5.51 15.40
N GLU A 216 11.14 4.92 14.20
CA GLU A 216 11.00 3.48 13.99
C GLU A 216 12.34 2.79 13.65
N ILE A 217 13.43 3.53 13.51
CA ILE A 217 14.75 2.99 13.11
C ILE A 217 15.20 1.84 14.03
N GLY A 218 14.90 1.91 15.32
CA GLY A 218 15.23 0.87 16.29
C GLY A 218 14.53 -0.47 16.03
N ILE A 219 13.36 -0.43 15.36
CA ILE A 219 12.57 -1.62 14.99
C ILE A 219 13.16 -2.26 13.73
N TRP A 220 13.52 -1.43 12.75
CA TRP A 220 13.88 -1.89 11.40
C TRP A 220 15.35 -2.18 11.19
N LYS A 221 16.25 -1.54 11.96
CA LYS A 221 17.68 -1.63 11.73
C LYS A 221 18.18 -3.08 11.81
N ARG A 222 18.69 -3.56 10.70
CA ARG A 222 19.31 -4.88 10.51
C ARG A 222 20.77 -4.70 10.09
N PRO A 223 21.64 -5.72 10.20
CA PRO A 223 23.04 -5.63 9.79
C PRO A 223 23.24 -5.65 8.26
N THR A 224 22.16 -5.44 7.46
CA THR A 224 22.19 -5.47 6.00
C THR A 224 21.67 -4.16 5.43
N GLY A 225 22.41 -3.61 4.42
CA GLY A 225 22.04 -2.39 3.72
C GLY A 225 22.32 -1.10 4.49
N SER A 226 22.11 0.01 3.81
CA SER A 226 22.20 1.36 4.36
C SER A 226 20.82 1.81 4.83
N PHE A 227 20.75 2.54 5.96
CA PHE A 227 19.51 3.09 6.47
C PHE A 227 19.51 4.60 6.37
N VAL A 228 18.45 5.14 5.77
CA VAL A 228 18.12 6.56 5.70
C VAL A 228 16.83 6.79 6.47
N THR A 229 16.78 7.86 7.25
CA THR A 229 15.57 8.18 8.02
C THR A 229 14.86 9.42 7.46
N TYR A 230 13.54 9.44 7.58
CA TYR A 230 12.68 10.58 7.28
C TYR A 230 11.80 10.92 8.50
N GLY A 231 11.19 12.10 8.55
CA GLY A 231 10.20 12.43 9.58
C GLY A 231 10.11 13.90 9.98
N LYS A 232 11.13 14.72 9.73
CA LYS A 232 11.18 16.12 10.24
C LYS A 232 11.69 17.17 9.26
N ASN A 233 11.83 16.83 7.99
CA ASN A 233 12.44 17.73 7.03
C ASN A 233 11.48 18.84 6.55
N ILE A 234 10.15 18.60 6.53
CA ILE A 234 9.17 19.53 6.00
C ILE A 234 8.62 20.45 7.10
N GLN A 235 8.61 21.76 6.82
CA GLN A 235 7.92 22.78 7.61
C GLN A 235 6.79 23.41 6.79
N ILE A 236 5.62 23.59 7.42
CA ILE A 236 4.46 24.25 6.82
C ILE A 236 4.54 25.74 7.15
N GLU A 237 4.43 26.61 6.14
CA GLU A 237 4.61 28.07 6.30
C GLU A 237 3.30 28.86 6.42
N ASN A 238 2.16 28.28 6.02
CA ASN A 238 0.87 28.94 6.10
C ASN A 238 -0.17 28.05 6.80
N GLU A 239 -1.24 28.67 7.29
CA GLU A 239 -2.37 27.93 7.84
C GLU A 239 -3.03 27.06 6.74
N PRO A 240 -3.22 25.74 6.97
CA PRO A 240 -3.89 24.89 6.03
C PRO A 240 -5.39 25.20 5.97
N GLY A 241 -5.99 25.13 4.78
CA GLY A 241 -7.43 25.35 4.58
C GLY A 241 -7.93 24.58 3.36
N LEU A 242 -9.24 24.27 3.32
CA LEU A 242 -9.86 23.60 2.18
C LEU A 242 -9.70 24.46 0.92
N GLY A 243 -9.18 23.88 -0.15
CA GLY A 243 -8.92 24.56 -1.40
C GLY A 243 -7.76 25.56 -1.38
N THR A 244 -7.10 25.75 -0.23
CA THR A 244 -5.97 26.65 -0.10
C THR A 244 -4.67 25.94 -0.43
N PRO A 245 -3.83 26.46 -1.34
CA PRO A 245 -2.50 25.93 -1.57
C PRO A 245 -1.67 25.92 -0.28
N LEU A 246 -0.96 24.83 -0.03
CA LEU A 246 -0.13 24.67 1.16
C LEU A 246 1.32 25.01 0.81
N HIS A 247 1.91 25.98 1.52
CA HIS A 247 3.30 26.39 1.35
C HIS A 247 4.19 25.57 2.29
N ILE A 248 5.22 24.95 1.74
CA ILE A 248 6.17 24.16 2.51
C ILE A 248 7.60 24.59 2.25
N THR A 249 8.44 24.43 3.27
CA THR A 249 9.90 24.51 3.15
C THR A 249 10.51 23.19 3.62
N PHE A 250 11.64 22.84 3.00
CA PHE A 250 12.39 21.64 3.32
C PHE A 250 13.87 21.80 2.92
N ASP A 251 14.73 20.99 3.50
CA ASP A 251 16.13 20.93 3.08
C ASP A 251 16.31 19.89 1.97
N TYR A 252 16.96 20.29 0.88
CA TYR A 252 17.41 19.40 -0.19
C TYR A 252 18.59 20.06 -0.91
N ASP A 253 19.81 19.74 -0.47
CA ASP A 253 21.04 20.44 -0.86
C ASP A 253 20.94 21.97 -0.67
N GLY A 254 20.42 22.35 0.49
CA GLY A 254 20.02 23.69 0.90
C GLY A 254 18.51 23.89 0.96
N PRO A 255 18.06 25.03 1.52
CA PRO A 255 16.65 25.30 1.74
C PRO A 255 15.88 25.42 0.43
N ARG A 256 14.75 24.72 0.32
CA ARG A 256 13.84 24.72 -0.82
C ARG A 256 12.43 25.08 -0.38
N ARG A 257 11.65 25.59 -1.33
CA ARG A 257 10.24 25.91 -1.13
C ARG A 257 9.39 25.29 -2.23
N ALA A 258 8.21 24.79 -1.86
CA ALA A 258 7.20 24.37 -2.80
C ALA A 258 5.82 24.87 -2.37
N VAL A 259 4.95 25.06 -3.35
CA VAL A 259 3.54 25.42 -3.14
C VAL A 259 2.70 24.27 -3.64
N LEU A 260 2.07 23.54 -2.72
CA LEU A 260 1.28 22.36 -3.03
C LEU A 260 -0.12 22.76 -3.49
N ASP A 261 -0.68 21.99 -4.42
CA ASP A 261 -2.01 22.25 -4.98
C ASP A 261 -3.11 22.14 -3.91
N GLY A 262 -4.13 23.00 -4.00
CA GLY A 262 -5.28 23.03 -3.10
C GLY A 262 -6.42 22.08 -3.49
N GLY A 263 -6.31 21.32 -4.59
CA GLY A 263 -7.35 20.41 -5.08
C GLY A 263 -7.42 19.06 -4.36
N TYR A 264 -6.56 18.83 -3.37
CA TYR A 264 -6.57 17.65 -2.51
C TYR A 264 -6.13 18.02 -1.08
N LEU A 265 -6.37 17.14 -0.12
CA LEU A 265 -5.91 17.34 1.26
C LEU A 265 -4.38 17.18 1.36
N SER A 266 -3.64 18.18 0.85
CA SER A 266 -2.18 18.15 0.74
C SER A 266 -1.48 17.95 2.10
N ILE A 267 -2.06 18.42 3.19
CA ILE A 267 -1.56 18.20 4.55
C ILE A 267 -1.46 16.71 4.90
N GLN A 268 -2.35 15.85 4.41
CA GLN A 268 -2.27 14.39 4.62
C GLN A 268 -1.08 13.74 3.92
N TYR A 269 -0.52 14.43 2.92
CA TYR A 269 0.60 13.91 2.13
C TYR A 269 1.97 14.36 2.64
N ILE A 270 2.04 15.26 3.62
CA ILE A 270 3.31 15.83 4.14
C ILE A 270 4.28 14.71 4.52
N ARG A 271 3.81 13.68 5.24
CA ARG A 271 4.66 12.54 5.61
C ARG A 271 5.14 11.75 4.39
N SER A 272 4.30 11.57 3.38
CA SER A 272 4.68 10.91 2.13
C SER A 272 5.64 11.76 1.30
N MET A 273 5.50 13.09 1.36
CA MET A 273 6.41 14.03 0.70
C MET A 273 7.78 14.04 1.36
N ASP A 274 7.82 14.08 2.69
CA ASP A 274 9.07 14.01 3.44
C ASP A 274 9.85 12.72 3.11
N LEU A 275 9.15 11.60 3.05
CA LEU A 275 9.73 10.32 2.65
C LEU A 275 10.17 10.33 1.18
N ALA A 276 9.37 10.90 0.26
CA ALA A 276 9.72 11.00 -1.16
C ALA A 276 10.97 11.86 -1.38
N ILE A 277 11.16 12.91 -0.58
CA ILE A 277 12.37 13.74 -0.59
C ILE A 277 13.61 12.88 -0.31
N GLU A 278 13.57 11.98 0.68
CA GLU A 278 14.70 11.12 1.00
C GLU A 278 14.95 10.03 -0.05
N VAL A 279 13.89 9.51 -0.71
CA VAL A 279 14.06 8.65 -1.88
C VAL A 279 14.76 9.42 -3.01
N CYS A 280 14.28 10.62 -3.33
CA CYS A 280 14.85 11.46 -4.37
C CYS A 280 16.30 11.85 -4.07
N ARG A 281 16.64 12.16 -2.80
CA ARG A 281 18.01 12.41 -2.35
C ARG A 281 18.91 11.20 -2.60
N SER A 282 18.41 9.99 -2.26
CA SER A 282 19.12 8.74 -2.47
C SER A 282 19.39 8.44 -3.95
N MET A 283 18.47 8.86 -4.82
CA MET A 283 18.58 8.75 -6.28
C MET A 283 19.29 9.94 -6.95
N LYS A 284 19.65 10.99 -6.19
CA LYS A 284 20.26 12.22 -6.70
C LYS A 284 19.42 12.95 -7.74
N ILE A 285 18.12 12.99 -7.52
CA ILE A 285 17.19 13.73 -8.39
C ILE A 285 17.49 15.23 -8.31
N CYS A 286 17.34 15.96 -9.42
CA CYS A 286 17.56 17.40 -9.46
C CYS A 286 16.58 18.11 -8.51
N ALA A 287 17.06 19.08 -7.74
CA ALA A 287 16.25 19.83 -6.79
C ALA A 287 15.10 20.61 -7.46
N ASP A 288 15.34 21.14 -8.64
CA ASP A 288 14.33 21.95 -9.35
C ASP A 288 13.22 21.04 -9.90
N ASP A 289 13.55 19.84 -10.38
CA ASP A 289 12.56 18.82 -10.80
C ASP A 289 11.71 18.38 -9.61
N LEU A 290 12.32 18.12 -8.45
CA LEU A 290 11.62 17.78 -7.22
C LEU A 290 10.64 18.86 -6.79
N VAL A 291 11.10 20.13 -6.71
CA VAL A 291 10.26 21.27 -6.32
C VAL A 291 9.10 21.45 -7.28
N TYR A 292 9.37 21.38 -8.60
CA TYR A 292 8.34 21.49 -9.63
C TYR A 292 7.30 20.36 -9.50
N ALA A 293 7.76 19.13 -9.36
CA ALA A 293 6.87 17.96 -9.26
C ALA A 293 6.01 18.01 -7.98
N LEU A 294 6.56 18.41 -6.84
CA LEU A 294 5.78 18.62 -5.61
C LEU A 294 4.65 19.63 -5.83
N GLY A 295 4.92 20.75 -6.53
CA GLY A 295 3.95 21.80 -6.82
C GLY A 295 2.87 21.40 -7.83
N THR A 296 3.17 20.47 -8.74
CA THR A 296 2.26 20.01 -9.80
C THR A 296 1.50 18.73 -9.46
N PHE A 297 1.84 18.06 -8.38
CA PHE A 297 1.14 16.86 -7.92
C PHE A 297 -0.30 17.18 -7.52
N LYS A 298 -1.25 16.38 -8.01
CA LYS A 298 -2.70 16.59 -7.80
C LYS A 298 -3.33 15.61 -6.80
N GLY A 299 -2.49 14.94 -6.00
CA GLY A 299 -2.97 13.86 -5.13
C GLY A 299 -3.19 12.54 -5.88
N VAL A 300 -3.72 11.56 -5.17
CA VAL A 300 -4.15 10.27 -5.73
C VAL A 300 -5.66 10.28 -5.85
N PRO A 301 -6.26 9.97 -7.01
CA PRO A 301 -7.71 9.92 -7.17
C PRO A 301 -8.38 9.10 -6.07
N GLY A 302 -9.39 9.67 -5.41
CA GLY A 302 -10.08 9.05 -4.29
C GLY A 302 -9.28 8.95 -2.99
N ARG A 303 -8.24 9.76 -2.79
CA ARG A 303 -7.45 9.84 -1.54
C ARG A 303 -7.36 11.27 -1.05
N GLY A 304 -8.33 11.69 -0.22
CA GLY A 304 -8.40 13.07 0.22
C GLY A 304 -8.66 14.05 -0.94
N GLU A 305 -9.33 13.59 -1.97
CA GLU A 305 -9.70 14.40 -3.15
C GLU A 305 -10.73 15.44 -2.75
N LEU A 306 -10.52 16.71 -3.18
CA LEU A 306 -11.39 17.84 -2.88
C LEU A 306 -12.15 18.27 -4.13
N SER A 307 -13.43 18.58 -3.95
CA SER A 307 -14.21 19.32 -4.92
C SER A 307 -15.16 20.28 -4.21
N PHE A 308 -15.54 21.37 -4.89
CA PHE A 308 -16.45 22.36 -4.36
C PHE A 308 -17.62 22.56 -5.32
N SER A 309 -18.83 22.29 -4.85
CA SER A 309 -20.06 22.50 -5.60
C SER A 309 -21.20 22.89 -4.67
N ASP A 310 -22.14 23.70 -5.16
CA ASP A 310 -23.33 24.12 -4.43
C ASP A 310 -23.03 24.73 -3.04
N ASN A 311 -21.91 25.46 -2.93
CA ASN A 311 -21.37 26.02 -1.69
C ASN A 311 -20.99 24.98 -0.62
N VAL A 312 -20.73 23.73 -1.01
CA VAL A 312 -20.34 22.63 -0.13
C VAL A 312 -18.99 22.08 -0.60
N TRP A 313 -18.09 21.84 0.32
CA TRP A 313 -16.88 21.07 0.08
C TRP A 313 -17.18 19.58 0.12
N HIS A 314 -16.72 18.85 -0.87
CA HIS A 314 -16.76 17.40 -0.92
C HIS A 314 -15.36 16.83 -0.77
N ILE A 315 -15.20 15.92 0.18
CA ILE A 315 -13.94 15.22 0.45
C ILE A 315 -14.20 13.73 0.20
N THR A 316 -13.43 13.15 -0.70
CA THR A 316 -13.55 11.73 -1.03
C THR A 316 -12.33 10.95 -0.57
N ASP A 317 -12.57 9.92 0.24
CA ASP A 317 -11.57 8.93 0.61
C ASP A 317 -12.09 7.52 0.29
N ARG A 318 -11.62 6.95 -0.82
CA ARG A 318 -12.10 5.71 -1.40
C ARG A 318 -10.96 4.74 -1.62
N ASN A 319 -10.89 3.70 -0.79
CA ASN A 319 -9.81 2.71 -0.89
C ASN A 319 -10.06 1.46 -0.03
N PRO A 320 -9.36 0.33 -0.29
CA PRO A 320 -9.49 -0.89 0.51
C PRO A 320 -9.03 -0.72 1.96
N GLY A 321 -8.12 0.21 2.23
CA GLY A 321 -7.55 0.46 3.56
C GLY A 321 -8.35 1.40 4.45
N VAL A 322 -9.61 1.77 4.10
CA VAL A 322 -10.47 2.58 4.97
C VAL A 322 -10.71 1.81 6.28
N SER A 323 -10.35 2.44 7.40
CA SER A 323 -10.48 1.93 8.77
C SER A 323 -10.84 3.08 9.70
N ALA A 324 -11.22 2.81 10.94
CA ALA A 324 -11.47 3.84 11.94
C ALA A 324 -10.24 4.76 12.10
N MET A 325 -9.03 4.20 12.04
CA MET A 325 -7.78 4.97 12.09
C MET A 325 -7.64 5.92 10.90
N SER A 326 -7.93 5.48 9.66
CA SER A 326 -7.85 6.38 8.49
C SER A 326 -8.90 7.49 8.55
N ILE A 327 -10.11 7.19 9.03
CA ILE A 327 -11.16 8.18 9.29
C ILE A 327 -10.66 9.20 10.33
N ARG A 328 -10.10 8.73 11.45
CA ARG A 328 -9.48 9.59 12.49
C ARG A 328 -8.44 10.53 11.90
N MET A 329 -7.53 10.03 11.08
CA MET A 329 -6.48 10.84 10.44
C MET A 329 -7.07 11.95 9.58
N THR A 330 -8.07 11.64 8.76
CA THR A 330 -8.76 12.65 7.92
C THR A 330 -9.50 13.67 8.79
N LEU A 331 -10.24 13.23 9.81
CA LEU A 331 -10.94 14.14 10.72
C LEU A 331 -9.97 15.02 11.52
N SER A 332 -8.82 14.50 11.93
CA SER A 332 -7.78 15.28 12.61
C SER A 332 -7.27 16.41 11.71
N CYS A 333 -6.92 16.10 10.46
CA CYS A 333 -6.48 17.12 9.50
C CYS A 333 -7.55 18.20 9.27
N LEU A 334 -8.81 17.81 9.15
CA LEU A 334 -9.92 18.74 8.95
C LEU A 334 -10.20 19.59 10.21
N ASN A 335 -9.99 19.02 11.40
CA ASN A 335 -10.10 19.75 12.66
C ASN A 335 -9.00 20.82 12.77
N GLU A 336 -7.76 20.52 12.38
CA GLU A 336 -6.67 21.48 12.31
C GLU A 336 -6.97 22.62 11.33
N MET A 337 -7.73 22.36 10.27
CA MET A 337 -8.22 23.35 9.31
C MET A 337 -9.48 24.10 9.77
N ASN A 338 -10.00 23.83 10.96
CA ASN A 338 -11.31 24.32 11.42
C ASN A 338 -12.47 24.00 10.45
N ALA A 339 -12.38 22.91 9.71
CA ALA A 339 -13.31 22.52 8.63
C ALA A 339 -14.38 21.52 9.07
N LEU A 340 -14.48 21.17 10.36
CA LEU A 340 -15.49 20.21 10.86
C LEU A 340 -16.81 20.87 11.31
N SER A 341 -16.88 22.20 11.34
CA SER A 341 -18.15 22.88 11.66
C SER A 341 -19.19 22.57 10.59
N ASN A 342 -20.33 21.99 10.99
CA ASN A 342 -21.40 21.53 10.09
C ASN A 342 -20.93 20.49 9.05
N ALA A 343 -19.94 19.66 9.40
CA ALA A 343 -19.49 18.56 8.56
C ALA A 343 -20.47 17.37 8.65
N PHE A 344 -20.69 16.73 7.50
CA PHE A 344 -21.51 15.54 7.36
C PHE A 344 -20.66 14.38 6.84
N VAL A 345 -20.56 13.31 7.62
CA VAL A 345 -19.70 12.17 7.32
C VAL A 345 -20.54 11.00 6.81
N ILE A 346 -20.18 10.49 5.65
CA ILE A 346 -20.80 9.32 5.03
C ILE A 346 -19.77 8.19 5.01
N VAL A 347 -20.15 7.00 5.47
CA VAL A 347 -19.31 5.81 5.43
C VAL A 347 -20.03 4.72 4.66
N ASP A 348 -19.43 4.30 3.55
CA ASP A 348 -19.87 3.16 2.75
C ASP A 348 -18.98 1.95 3.07
N PRO A 349 -19.46 0.97 3.85
CA PRO A 349 -18.62 -0.15 4.30
C PRO A 349 -18.39 -1.21 3.23
N VAL A 350 -19.00 -1.11 2.07
CA VAL A 350 -19.07 -2.07 0.96
C VAL A 350 -18.69 -3.51 1.35
N ASN A 351 -19.69 -4.38 1.47
CA ASN A 351 -19.54 -5.77 1.96
C ASN A 351 -18.97 -6.77 0.92
N LYS A 352 -18.07 -6.36 0.02
CA LYS A 352 -17.43 -7.27 -0.94
C LYS A 352 -16.04 -7.66 -0.45
N LYS A 353 -15.79 -8.98 -0.29
CA LYS A 353 -14.47 -9.63 -0.01
C LYS A 353 -13.39 -8.67 0.51
N VAL A 354 -13.49 -8.27 1.78
CA VAL A 354 -12.47 -7.48 2.47
C VAL A 354 -11.81 -8.38 3.50
N CYS A 355 -10.49 -8.33 3.58
CA CYS A 355 -9.75 -9.10 4.58
C CYS A 355 -10.11 -8.66 6.01
N GLU A 356 -10.59 -7.43 6.19
CA GLU A 356 -10.97 -6.86 7.47
C GLU A 356 -12.28 -6.07 7.32
N LYS A 357 -13.27 -6.41 8.13
CA LYS A 357 -14.51 -5.63 8.18
C LYS A 357 -14.27 -4.31 8.89
N LEU A 358 -14.95 -3.26 8.43
CA LEU A 358 -14.92 -1.97 9.11
C LEU A 358 -15.66 -2.11 10.47
N ASP A 359 -14.97 -1.78 11.56
CA ASP A 359 -15.57 -1.72 12.89
C ASP A 359 -16.44 -0.45 13.01
N ALA A 360 -17.74 -0.65 12.91
CA ALA A 360 -18.70 0.46 12.94
C ALA A 360 -18.75 1.15 14.32
N GLU A 361 -18.55 0.42 15.42
CA GLU A 361 -18.54 1.00 16.77
C GLU A 361 -17.33 1.90 16.98
N GLU A 362 -16.17 1.46 16.50
CA GLU A 362 -14.95 2.25 16.57
C GLU A 362 -15.04 3.51 15.68
N VAL A 363 -15.64 3.41 14.50
CA VAL A 363 -15.93 4.56 13.63
C VAL A 363 -16.83 5.57 14.33
N LEU A 364 -17.93 5.13 14.95
CA LEU A 364 -18.84 6.00 15.69
C LEU A 364 -18.14 6.67 16.90
N ARG A 365 -17.29 5.95 17.60
CA ARG A 365 -16.50 6.48 18.72
C ARG A 365 -15.54 7.56 18.24
N THR A 366 -14.84 7.28 17.14
CA THR A 366 -13.92 8.24 16.49
C THR A 366 -14.66 9.52 16.07
N ALA A 367 -15.79 9.40 15.38
CA ALA A 367 -16.58 10.55 14.95
C ALA A 367 -17.06 11.42 16.13
N LYS A 368 -17.49 10.77 17.23
CA LYS A 368 -17.92 11.46 18.44
C LYS A 368 -16.80 12.29 19.08
N GLU A 369 -15.56 11.84 19.02
CA GLU A 369 -14.40 12.60 19.53
C GLU A 369 -14.22 13.94 18.79
N PHE A 370 -14.54 13.98 17.50
CA PHE A 370 -14.48 15.18 16.67
C PHE A 370 -15.80 15.95 16.59
N GLY A 371 -16.85 15.51 17.30
CA GLY A 371 -18.16 16.17 17.31
C GLY A 371 -18.91 16.08 15.99
N VAL A 372 -18.60 15.12 15.11
CA VAL A 372 -19.25 14.93 13.81
C VAL A 372 -20.23 13.76 13.84
N THR A 373 -21.31 13.86 13.04
CA THR A 373 -22.29 12.80 12.87
C THR A 373 -21.91 11.92 11.67
N VAL A 374 -21.94 10.60 11.86
CA VAL A 374 -21.66 9.61 10.80
C VAL A 374 -22.95 8.94 10.36
N HIS A 375 -23.11 8.82 9.05
CA HIS A 375 -24.15 8.02 8.42
C HIS A 375 -23.52 6.85 7.66
N PHE A 376 -23.92 5.63 8.01
CA PHE A 376 -23.54 4.45 7.25
C PHE A 376 -24.48 4.26 6.08
N LYS A 377 -23.92 4.03 4.89
CA LYS A 377 -24.70 3.75 3.69
C LYS A 377 -25.17 2.29 3.73
N ASP A 378 -26.48 2.09 3.67
CA ASP A 378 -27.13 0.76 3.68
C ASP A 378 -27.44 0.21 2.28
N GLY A 379 -27.00 0.89 1.26
CA GLY A 379 -27.07 0.46 -0.16
C GLY A 379 -28.34 0.85 -0.91
N THR A 380 -29.40 1.34 -0.27
CA THR A 380 -30.73 1.45 -0.92
C THR A 380 -31.19 2.87 -1.24
N TYR A 381 -30.73 3.88 -0.52
CA TYR A 381 -31.19 5.26 -0.72
C TYR A 381 -30.05 6.27 -0.83
N PRO A 382 -30.18 7.33 -1.64
CA PRO A 382 -29.23 8.44 -1.61
C PRO A 382 -29.28 9.10 -0.24
N ILE A 383 -28.12 9.26 0.38
CA ILE A 383 -27.98 9.99 1.64
C ILE A 383 -28.04 11.49 1.30
N VAL A 384 -29.01 12.19 1.87
CA VAL A 384 -29.14 13.63 1.71
C VAL A 384 -28.53 14.33 2.93
N ALA A 385 -27.55 15.18 2.67
CA ALA A 385 -26.92 15.98 3.74
C ALA A 385 -27.95 16.94 4.37
N PRO A 386 -27.90 17.17 5.70
CA PRO A 386 -28.74 18.13 6.38
C PRO A 386 -28.59 19.56 5.82
N TYR A 387 -29.63 20.36 5.95
CA TYR A 387 -29.57 21.77 5.61
C TYR A 387 -28.49 22.49 6.44
N GLY A 388 -27.67 23.31 5.79
CA GLY A 388 -26.57 24.03 6.43
C GLY A 388 -25.26 23.25 6.51
N THR A 389 -25.16 22.07 5.87
CA THR A 389 -23.91 21.34 5.72
C THR A 389 -22.93 22.14 4.86
N ASN A 390 -21.71 22.33 5.35
CA ASN A 390 -20.65 23.02 4.64
C ASN A 390 -19.60 22.07 4.06
N VAL A 391 -19.45 20.88 4.65
CA VAL A 391 -18.46 19.88 4.24
C VAL A 391 -19.12 18.48 4.25
N ILE A 392 -19.00 17.78 3.15
CA ILE A 392 -19.40 16.36 3.05
C ILE A 392 -18.10 15.53 2.93
N ILE A 393 -17.96 14.56 3.82
CA ILE A 393 -16.79 13.67 3.86
C ILE A 393 -17.29 12.25 3.56
N ALA A 394 -16.91 11.71 2.42
CA ALA A 394 -17.32 10.39 1.98
C ALA A 394 -16.17 9.39 2.08
N PHE A 395 -16.31 8.41 2.96
CA PHE A 395 -15.40 7.27 3.07
C PHE A 395 -16.02 6.04 2.41
N THR A 396 -15.33 5.44 1.46
CA THR A 396 -15.77 4.19 0.81
C THR A 396 -14.71 3.13 0.99
N LYS A 397 -15.04 2.04 1.72
CA LYS A 397 -14.18 0.87 1.83
C LYS A 397 -14.35 -0.02 0.61
N GLU A 398 -13.39 0.02 -0.30
CA GLU A 398 -13.38 -0.86 -1.47
C GLU A 398 -12.98 -2.28 -1.09
N GLY A 399 -13.58 -3.28 -1.75
CA GLY A 399 -13.05 -4.65 -1.72
C GLY A 399 -11.79 -4.77 -2.55
N TYR A 400 -10.90 -5.67 -2.18
CA TYR A 400 -9.83 -6.12 -3.07
C TYR A 400 -10.49 -6.84 -4.26
N GLN A 401 -10.14 -6.42 -5.46
CA GLN A 401 -10.66 -6.99 -6.72
C GLN A 401 -9.72 -8.06 -7.23
#